data_228bb9e47c4340214145d0fd7a4a3718
#
_entry.id   228bb9e47c4340214145d0fd7a4a3718
#
_cell.length_a   1.000
_cell.length_b   1.000
_cell.length_c   1.000
_cell.angle_alpha   90.00
_cell.angle_beta   90.00
_cell.angle_gamma   90.00
#
_symmetry.space_group_name_H-M   'P 1'
#
loop_
_entity.id
_entity.type
_entity.pdbx_description
1 polymer ?
#
loop_
_entity_poly.entity_id
_entity_poly.type
_entity_poly.pdbx_seq_one_letter_code
_entity_poly.pdbx_strand_id
1 'polypeptide(L)'
;LMMAEAAARLGLVVDRYDPERALLLPGTSDLAVPITWEECLERYPVVTVEREAFPDSGLSARLAASDRCVARGALAVIPDRQTQKAMLDDLGIATAPWRNLDKVEDLADAAAEFGGVVVKARSGGYDGRGTWIISEGGDLSTVPAEELAGRAIVEKKIPFRRELSIVGARNPAGETLFYPLTRNWHVDGILRLSLAPANASAALQPEAESILRRIMEKLDYAGVMAVEFFEEDGRLLVNEIAPRVHNSGHWTHEGADWSQFDLHVHALAGVPLHSLNVHGPSAMVNLIGTPFDQAWLQHPGVVHWYGKSVRPGRKVGHANLVAPTLDGLRKGLNAWADVLPEGFEAILDSELALD
;
A
#
# COMPACT_ATOMS: atom_id res chain seq x y z
N LEU A 1 6.06 10.15 -11.31
CA LEU A 1 7.48 10.21 -11.72
C LEU A 1 8.05 8.80 -11.90
N MET A 2 8.23 7.99 -10.85
CA MET A 2 8.83 6.65 -10.89
C MET A 2 8.21 5.70 -11.94
N MET A 3 6.90 5.75 -12.12
CA MET A 3 6.22 4.97 -13.17
C MET A 3 6.58 5.45 -14.59
N ALA A 4 6.70 6.76 -14.80
CA ALA A 4 7.14 7.33 -16.07
C ALA A 4 8.61 6.99 -16.39
N GLU A 5 9.46 6.96 -15.37
CA GLU A 5 10.87 6.52 -15.49
C GLU A 5 10.97 5.05 -15.86
N ALA A 6 10.16 4.18 -15.23
CA ALA A 6 10.07 2.77 -15.57
C ALA A 6 9.60 2.56 -17.01
N ALA A 7 8.56 3.29 -17.43
CA ALA A 7 8.02 3.21 -18.79
C ALA A 7 9.02 3.65 -19.86
N ALA A 8 9.83 4.66 -19.58
CA ALA A 8 10.83 5.17 -20.51
C ALA A 8 11.87 4.10 -20.91
N ARG A 9 12.19 3.15 -20.01
CA ARG A 9 13.10 2.02 -20.31
C ARG A 9 12.56 1.09 -21.39
N LEU A 10 11.22 1.03 -21.56
CA LEU A 10 10.53 0.27 -22.59
C LEU A 10 10.18 1.12 -23.82
N GLY A 11 10.58 2.38 -23.89
CA GLY A 11 10.17 3.32 -24.92
C GLY A 11 8.67 3.68 -24.87
N LEU A 12 8.03 3.45 -23.72
CA LEU A 12 6.63 3.79 -23.48
C LEU A 12 6.51 5.16 -22.80
N VAL A 13 5.36 5.80 -23.00
CA VAL A 13 5.02 7.06 -22.37
C VAL A 13 3.91 6.83 -21.36
N VAL A 14 4.13 7.25 -20.13
CA VAL A 14 3.14 7.29 -19.06
C VAL A 14 2.89 8.73 -18.66
N ASP A 15 1.70 9.21 -18.93
CA ASP A 15 1.26 10.55 -18.54
C ASP A 15 0.40 10.46 -17.28
N ARG A 16 0.39 11.54 -16.47
CA ARG A 16 -0.40 11.62 -15.24
C ARG A 16 -1.59 12.54 -15.44
N TYR A 17 -2.77 12.09 -15.08
CA TYR A 17 -3.96 12.92 -15.03
C TYR A 17 -4.32 13.31 -13.59
N ASP A 18 -4.45 14.60 -13.34
CA ASP A 18 -4.95 15.14 -12.07
C ASP A 18 -6.45 15.45 -12.19
N PRO A 19 -7.34 14.62 -11.62
CA PRO A 19 -8.77 14.80 -11.75
C PRO A 19 -9.32 16.02 -10.99
N GLU A 20 -8.61 16.49 -9.94
CA GLU A 20 -9.05 17.65 -9.15
C GLU A 20 -8.85 18.95 -9.91
N ARG A 21 -7.86 18.98 -10.80
CA ARG A 21 -7.48 20.17 -11.58
C ARG A 21 -7.83 20.07 -13.06
N ALA A 22 -8.25 18.89 -13.51
CA ALA A 22 -8.43 18.54 -14.94
C ALA A 22 -7.16 18.86 -15.77
N LEU A 23 -6.01 18.38 -15.28
CA LEU A 23 -4.70 18.60 -15.88
C LEU A 23 -4.02 17.29 -16.24
N LEU A 24 -3.46 17.23 -17.43
CA LEU A 24 -2.52 16.19 -17.85
C LEU A 24 -1.09 16.70 -17.67
N LEU A 25 -0.25 15.88 -17.02
CA LEU A 25 1.18 16.10 -16.89
C LEU A 25 1.91 15.04 -17.70
N PRO A 26 2.46 15.41 -18.86
CA PRO A 26 3.12 14.45 -19.76
C PRO A 26 4.42 13.89 -19.19
N GLY A 27 4.56 12.58 -19.14
CA GLY A 27 5.77 11.87 -18.76
C GLY A 27 6.34 12.34 -17.43
N THR A 28 7.61 12.78 -17.44
CA THR A 28 8.32 13.35 -16.29
C THR A 28 8.20 14.87 -16.21
N SER A 29 7.47 15.50 -17.13
CA SER A 29 7.32 16.96 -17.21
C SER A 29 6.39 17.51 -16.13
N ASP A 30 6.68 18.72 -15.67
CA ASP A 30 5.79 19.52 -14.82
C ASP A 30 4.90 20.48 -15.63
N LEU A 31 5.03 20.48 -16.97
CA LEU A 31 4.19 21.28 -17.86
C LEU A 31 2.80 20.65 -17.98
N ALA A 32 1.87 21.19 -17.21
CA ALA A 32 0.50 20.75 -17.21
C ALA A 32 -0.29 21.27 -18.42
N VAL A 33 -1.10 20.39 -19.02
CA VAL A 33 -1.99 20.71 -20.14
C VAL A 33 -3.43 20.49 -19.68
N PRO A 34 -4.32 21.51 -19.82
CA PRO A 34 -5.74 21.33 -19.54
C PRO A 34 -6.34 20.26 -20.48
N ILE A 35 -7.04 19.29 -19.91
CA ILE A 35 -7.72 18.24 -20.65
C ILE A 35 -8.87 17.70 -19.79
N THR A 36 -9.99 17.36 -20.42
CA THR A 36 -11.05 16.64 -19.73
C THR A 36 -10.64 15.17 -19.53
N TRP A 37 -11.25 14.52 -18.55
CA TRP A 37 -10.97 13.12 -18.34
C TRP A 37 -11.56 12.25 -19.48
N GLU A 38 -12.65 12.66 -20.13
CA GLU A 38 -13.20 12.06 -21.33
C GLU A 38 -12.18 12.03 -22.47
N GLU A 39 -11.59 13.19 -22.78
CA GLU A 39 -10.53 13.31 -23.79
C GLU A 39 -9.29 12.47 -23.39
N CYS A 40 -8.98 12.43 -22.10
CA CYS A 40 -7.90 11.61 -21.58
C CYS A 40 -8.16 10.09 -21.83
N LEU A 41 -9.37 9.61 -21.54
CA LEU A 41 -9.75 8.22 -21.83
C LEU A 41 -9.75 7.90 -23.33
N GLU A 42 -10.16 8.82 -24.17
CA GLU A 42 -10.11 8.61 -25.61
C GLU A 42 -8.69 8.54 -26.16
N ARG A 43 -7.78 9.32 -25.56
CA ARG A 43 -6.39 9.42 -26.00
C ARG A 43 -5.54 8.20 -25.63
N TYR A 44 -5.77 7.61 -24.44
CA TYR A 44 -4.91 6.55 -23.91
C TYR A 44 -5.55 5.16 -24.06
N PRO A 45 -4.83 4.18 -24.61
CA PRO A 45 -5.33 2.81 -24.77
C PRO A 45 -5.42 2.06 -23.44
N VAL A 46 -4.60 2.43 -22.45
CA VAL A 46 -4.54 1.81 -21.13
C VAL A 46 -4.53 2.90 -20.07
N VAL A 47 -5.36 2.73 -19.04
CA VAL A 47 -5.46 3.62 -17.89
C VAL A 47 -5.30 2.80 -16.62
N THR A 48 -4.43 3.26 -15.73
CA THR A 48 -4.22 2.72 -14.39
C THR A 48 -4.44 3.80 -13.35
N VAL A 49 -4.48 3.43 -12.06
CA VAL A 49 -4.76 4.35 -10.96
C VAL A 49 -3.63 4.35 -9.93
N GLU A 50 -3.36 5.50 -9.34
CA GLU A 50 -2.42 5.66 -8.22
C GLU A 50 -3.12 5.85 -6.87
N ARG A 51 -4.47 5.80 -6.85
CA ARG A 51 -5.30 5.85 -5.64
C ARG A 51 -6.57 5.05 -5.84
N GLU A 52 -7.15 4.53 -4.77
CA GLU A 52 -8.37 3.72 -4.78
C GLU A 52 -9.63 4.57 -4.80
N ALA A 53 -9.60 5.72 -4.12
CA ALA A 53 -10.72 6.64 -3.99
C ALA A 53 -10.45 7.96 -4.74
N PHE A 54 -11.49 8.43 -5.42
CA PHE A 54 -11.49 9.72 -6.10
C PHE A 54 -12.52 10.66 -5.46
N PRO A 55 -12.33 11.98 -5.57
CA PRO A 55 -13.39 12.92 -5.24
C PRO A 55 -14.69 12.53 -5.94
N ASP A 56 -15.83 12.83 -5.32
CA ASP A 56 -17.16 12.47 -5.85
C ASP A 56 -17.49 13.24 -7.14
N SER A 57 -16.78 12.87 -8.19
CA SER A 57 -16.88 13.45 -9.55
C SER A 57 -17.54 12.51 -10.55
N GLY A 58 -18.02 11.35 -10.09
CA GLY A 58 -18.47 10.26 -10.96
C GLY A 58 -17.32 9.57 -11.71
N LEU A 59 -16.07 9.99 -11.49
CA LEU A 59 -14.88 9.45 -12.15
C LEU A 59 -14.68 7.95 -11.82
N SER A 60 -14.84 7.57 -10.54
CA SER A 60 -14.71 6.16 -10.12
C SER A 60 -15.67 5.26 -10.89
N ALA A 61 -16.94 5.64 -11.01
CA ALA A 61 -17.94 4.86 -11.73
C ALA A 61 -17.61 4.72 -13.22
N ARG A 62 -17.11 5.79 -13.82
CA ARG A 62 -16.74 5.80 -15.25
C ARG A 62 -15.46 5.01 -15.52
N LEU A 63 -14.46 5.08 -14.63
CA LEU A 63 -13.27 4.23 -14.72
C LEU A 63 -13.65 2.75 -14.55
N ALA A 64 -14.53 2.43 -13.61
CA ALA A 64 -15.02 1.06 -13.42
C ALA A 64 -15.82 0.54 -14.63
N ALA A 65 -16.44 1.41 -15.41
CA ALA A 65 -17.17 1.07 -16.63
C ALA A 65 -16.29 1.05 -17.90
N SER A 66 -15.03 1.50 -17.82
CA SER A 66 -14.13 1.61 -18.97
C SER A 66 -13.31 0.35 -19.18
N ASP A 67 -13.37 -0.21 -20.40
CA ASP A 67 -12.53 -1.34 -20.81
C ASP A 67 -11.03 -0.99 -20.89
N ARG A 68 -10.70 0.30 -20.94
CA ARG A 68 -9.31 0.77 -20.92
C ARG A 68 -8.72 0.84 -19.50
N CYS A 69 -9.57 0.82 -18.47
CA CYS A 69 -9.14 0.86 -17.08
C CYS A 69 -8.82 -0.56 -16.57
N VAL A 70 -7.55 -0.83 -16.38
CA VAL A 70 -7.08 -2.14 -15.87
C VAL A 70 -7.48 -2.40 -14.42
N ALA A 71 -7.82 -1.36 -13.67
CA ALA A 71 -8.24 -1.44 -12.28
C ALA A 71 -9.78 -1.46 -12.11
N ARG A 72 -10.57 -1.60 -13.18
CA ARG A 72 -12.04 -1.46 -13.13
C ARG A 72 -12.70 -2.34 -12.08
N GLY A 73 -12.34 -3.63 -12.01
CA GLY A 73 -12.90 -4.55 -11.02
C GLY A 73 -12.50 -4.17 -9.59
N ALA A 74 -11.26 -3.71 -9.41
CA ALA A 74 -10.78 -3.24 -8.12
C ALA A 74 -11.50 -1.95 -7.67
N LEU A 75 -11.71 -1.00 -8.56
CA LEU A 75 -12.43 0.25 -8.26
C LEU A 75 -13.90 0.04 -7.91
N ALA A 76 -14.50 -1.06 -8.35
CA ALA A 76 -15.87 -1.42 -7.99
C ALA A 76 -16.00 -1.99 -6.57
N VAL A 77 -14.92 -2.51 -5.97
CA VAL A 77 -14.96 -3.28 -4.72
C VAL A 77 -14.12 -2.65 -3.62
N ILE A 78 -12.86 -2.32 -3.93
CA ILE A 78 -11.85 -1.97 -2.92
C ILE A 78 -12.11 -0.65 -2.19
N PRO A 79 -12.66 0.42 -2.82
CA PRO A 79 -12.89 1.71 -2.15
C PRO A 79 -13.84 1.65 -0.95
N ASP A 80 -14.71 0.65 -0.88
CA ASP A 80 -15.64 0.42 0.23
C ASP A 80 -15.21 -0.79 1.06
N ARG A 81 -14.86 -0.57 2.34
CA ARG A 81 -14.38 -1.65 3.23
C ARG A 81 -15.40 -2.77 3.43
N GLN A 82 -16.70 -2.47 3.40
CA GLN A 82 -17.74 -3.49 3.51
C GLN A 82 -17.72 -4.43 2.30
N THR A 83 -17.69 -3.88 1.08
CA THR A 83 -17.63 -4.71 -0.14
C THR A 83 -16.33 -5.47 -0.26
N GLN A 84 -15.20 -4.84 0.18
CA GLN A 84 -13.91 -5.51 0.25
C GLN A 84 -13.94 -6.70 1.21
N LYS A 85 -14.46 -6.54 2.42
CA LYS A 85 -14.57 -7.62 3.41
C LYS A 85 -15.49 -8.74 2.93
N ALA A 86 -16.65 -8.41 2.40
CA ALA A 86 -17.59 -9.39 1.84
C ALA A 86 -16.93 -10.21 0.70
N MET A 87 -16.17 -9.57 -0.18
CA MET A 87 -15.40 -10.28 -1.22
C MET A 87 -14.36 -11.24 -0.62
N LEU A 88 -13.66 -10.84 0.44
CA LEU A 88 -12.67 -11.70 1.10
C LEU A 88 -13.34 -12.89 1.79
N ASP A 89 -14.50 -12.67 2.45
CA ASP A 89 -15.30 -13.74 3.04
C ASP A 89 -15.80 -14.73 1.97
N ASP A 90 -16.32 -14.25 0.84
CA ASP A 90 -16.73 -15.08 -0.31
C ASP A 90 -15.58 -15.92 -0.87
N LEU A 91 -14.35 -15.37 -0.85
CA LEU A 91 -13.14 -16.08 -1.24
C LEU A 91 -12.62 -17.01 -0.14
N GLY A 92 -13.19 -17.03 1.08
CA GLY A 92 -12.65 -17.77 2.21
C GLY A 92 -11.24 -17.31 2.59
N ILE A 93 -10.93 -16.03 2.43
CA ILE A 93 -9.67 -15.41 2.82
C ILE A 93 -9.85 -14.77 4.19
N ALA A 94 -8.98 -15.16 5.13
CA ALA A 94 -9.09 -14.71 6.51
C ALA A 94 -8.82 -13.20 6.67
N THR A 95 -9.66 -12.55 7.46
CA THR A 95 -9.53 -11.15 7.89
C THR A 95 -9.81 -11.05 9.39
N ALA A 96 -9.57 -9.88 9.98
CA ALA A 96 -10.10 -9.62 11.32
C ALA A 96 -11.63 -9.84 11.32
N PRO A 97 -12.24 -10.54 12.31
CA PRO A 97 -13.68 -10.63 12.44
C PRO A 97 -14.30 -9.24 12.40
N TRP A 98 -15.42 -9.11 11.70
CA TRP A 98 -16.00 -7.78 11.44
C TRP A 98 -17.52 -7.81 11.37
N ARG A 99 -18.14 -6.65 11.51
CA ARG A 99 -19.57 -6.41 11.25
C ARG A 99 -19.78 -4.97 10.76
N ASN A 100 -20.95 -4.70 10.19
CA ASN A 100 -21.37 -3.35 9.89
C ASN A 100 -21.66 -2.56 11.17
N LEU A 101 -21.49 -1.26 11.12
CA LEU A 101 -22.00 -0.30 12.07
C LEU A 101 -23.24 0.36 11.44
N ASP A 102 -24.37 -0.35 11.43
CA ASP A 102 -25.60 0.16 10.80
C ASP A 102 -26.35 1.11 11.74
N LYS A 103 -26.23 0.91 13.04
CA LYS A 103 -26.80 1.74 14.12
C LYS A 103 -25.83 1.85 15.29
N VAL A 104 -26.03 2.84 16.16
CA VAL A 104 -25.12 3.15 17.28
C VAL A 104 -24.90 1.95 18.23
N GLU A 105 -25.97 1.19 18.49
CA GLU A 105 -25.94 0.04 19.37
C GLU A 105 -25.00 -1.08 18.89
N ASP A 106 -24.79 -1.20 17.56
CA ASP A 106 -23.92 -2.21 16.98
C ASP A 106 -22.46 -2.09 17.47
N LEU A 107 -22.03 -0.88 17.87
CA LEU A 107 -20.70 -0.66 18.43
C LEU A 107 -20.54 -1.34 19.79
N ALA A 108 -21.54 -1.19 20.65
CA ALA A 108 -21.53 -1.83 21.98
C ALA A 108 -21.63 -3.36 21.85
N ASP A 109 -22.46 -3.85 20.94
CA ASP A 109 -22.59 -5.29 20.66
C ASP A 109 -21.28 -5.87 20.12
N ALA A 110 -20.61 -5.16 19.20
CA ALA A 110 -19.29 -5.57 18.68
C ALA A 110 -18.23 -5.57 19.78
N ALA A 111 -18.20 -4.55 20.63
CA ALA A 111 -17.26 -4.49 21.74
C ALA A 111 -17.48 -5.60 22.77
N ALA A 112 -18.73 -5.97 23.03
CA ALA A 112 -19.09 -7.10 23.91
C ALA A 112 -18.65 -8.45 23.32
N GLU A 113 -18.73 -8.62 21.99
CA GLU A 113 -18.34 -9.86 21.31
C GLU A 113 -16.83 -9.99 21.10
N PHE A 114 -16.19 -8.90 20.65
CA PHE A 114 -14.79 -8.92 20.20
C PHE A 114 -13.80 -8.53 21.29
N GLY A 115 -14.24 -7.88 22.37
CA GLY A 115 -13.41 -7.24 23.38
C GLY A 115 -12.90 -5.89 22.85
N GLY A 116 -11.63 -5.82 22.44
CA GLY A 116 -11.10 -4.63 21.74
C GLY A 116 -11.62 -4.54 20.30
N VAL A 117 -11.93 -3.33 19.86
CA VAL A 117 -12.46 -3.06 18.52
C VAL A 117 -11.71 -1.98 17.76
N VAL A 118 -11.77 -2.06 16.45
CA VAL A 118 -11.29 -1.03 15.51
C VAL A 118 -12.47 -0.63 14.62
N VAL A 119 -12.93 0.61 14.76
CA VAL A 119 -13.96 1.17 13.88
C VAL A 119 -13.27 1.82 12.69
N LYS A 120 -13.69 1.47 11.49
CA LYS A 120 -13.14 2.03 10.24
C LYS A 120 -14.26 2.60 9.38
N ALA A 121 -14.11 3.86 8.95
CA ALA A 121 -14.98 4.41 7.92
C ALA A 121 -14.93 3.55 6.66
N ARG A 122 -16.08 3.30 6.02
CA ARG A 122 -16.16 2.44 4.82
C ARG A 122 -15.34 3.00 3.65
N SER A 123 -15.31 4.32 3.51
CA SER A 123 -14.59 5.00 2.42
C SER A 123 -13.82 6.23 2.92
N GLY A 124 -12.83 6.67 2.15
CA GLY A 124 -12.09 7.92 2.42
C GLY A 124 -11.05 7.88 3.53
N GLY A 125 -10.83 6.73 4.17
CA GLY A 125 -9.76 6.55 5.16
C GLY A 125 -8.42 6.26 4.50
N TYR A 126 -7.35 6.93 4.97
CA TYR A 126 -5.96 6.67 4.58
C TYR A 126 -5.01 7.11 5.69
N ASP A 127 -3.84 6.48 5.79
CA ASP A 127 -2.82 6.81 6.80
C ASP A 127 -3.42 6.97 8.22
N GLY A 128 -4.26 6.01 8.67
CA GLY A 128 -4.91 6.00 9.99
C GLY A 128 -6.11 6.95 10.15
N ARG A 129 -6.43 7.79 9.17
CA ARG A 129 -7.63 8.65 9.21
C ARG A 129 -8.91 7.85 9.03
N GLY A 130 -9.96 8.23 9.75
CA GLY A 130 -11.23 7.49 9.73
C GLY A 130 -11.13 6.14 10.42
N THR A 131 -10.21 5.99 11.37
CA THR A 131 -10.01 4.78 12.17
C THR A 131 -9.97 5.15 13.63
N TRP A 132 -10.74 4.43 14.45
CA TRP A 132 -10.79 4.58 15.91
C TRP A 132 -10.46 3.22 16.54
N ILE A 133 -9.48 3.20 17.42
CA ILE A 133 -8.99 1.99 18.07
C ILE A 133 -9.38 2.05 19.52
N ILE A 134 -10.20 1.10 19.97
CA ILE A 134 -10.67 0.99 21.35
C ILE A 134 -10.17 -0.35 21.92
N SER A 135 -9.42 -0.29 23.00
CA SER A 135 -9.00 -1.47 23.74
C SER A 135 -10.18 -2.08 24.51
N GLU A 136 -10.06 -3.33 24.90
CA GLU A 136 -11.06 -4.00 25.74
C GLU A 136 -11.36 -3.16 27.01
N GLY A 137 -12.62 -2.91 27.27
CA GLY A 137 -13.08 -2.05 28.38
C GLY A 137 -12.84 -0.55 28.17
N GLY A 138 -12.37 -0.14 26.98
CA GLY A 138 -12.13 1.26 26.65
C GLY A 138 -13.41 2.07 26.42
N ASP A 139 -13.27 3.39 26.36
CA ASP A 139 -14.37 4.33 26.22
C ASP A 139 -14.89 4.37 24.75
N LEU A 140 -16.07 3.81 24.53
CA LEU A 140 -16.74 3.82 23.22
C LEU A 140 -17.25 5.21 22.80
N SER A 141 -17.40 6.16 23.74
CA SER A 141 -17.89 7.52 23.43
C SER A 141 -16.89 8.33 22.59
N THR A 142 -15.63 7.88 22.49
CA THR A 142 -14.60 8.48 21.63
C THR A 142 -14.88 8.26 20.15
N VAL A 143 -15.76 7.29 19.81
CA VAL A 143 -16.19 7.02 18.43
C VAL A 143 -17.45 7.85 18.12
N PRO A 144 -17.48 8.65 17.06
CA PRO A 144 -18.67 9.39 16.64
C PRO A 144 -19.69 8.45 15.96
N ALA A 145 -20.21 7.48 16.72
CA ALA A 145 -21.02 6.38 16.19
C ALA A 145 -22.30 6.83 15.48
N GLU A 146 -22.94 7.93 15.93
CA GLU A 146 -24.11 8.52 15.27
C GLU A 146 -23.80 8.98 13.84
N GLU A 147 -22.62 9.60 13.63
CA GLU A 147 -22.19 10.07 12.33
C GLU A 147 -21.74 8.94 11.40
N LEU A 148 -21.25 7.84 12.00
CA LEU A 148 -20.69 6.69 11.31
C LEU A 148 -21.73 5.59 11.02
N ALA A 149 -22.91 5.63 11.60
CA ALA A 149 -23.97 4.66 11.37
C ALA A 149 -24.31 4.54 9.87
N GLY A 150 -24.27 3.32 9.33
CA GLY A 150 -24.38 3.02 7.91
C GLY A 150 -23.15 3.37 7.05
N ARG A 151 -22.08 3.93 7.65
CA ARG A 151 -20.87 4.41 6.94
C ARG A 151 -19.56 3.83 7.48
N ALA A 152 -19.61 2.91 8.40
CA ALA A 152 -18.44 2.29 9.00
C ALA A 152 -18.62 0.78 9.18
N ILE A 153 -17.51 0.10 9.37
CA ILE A 153 -17.43 -1.27 9.87
C ILE A 153 -16.74 -1.27 11.23
N VAL A 154 -17.02 -2.29 12.03
CA VAL A 154 -16.34 -2.57 13.30
C VAL A 154 -15.60 -3.88 13.15
N GLU A 155 -14.30 -3.87 13.36
CA GLU A 155 -13.42 -5.05 13.35
C GLU A 155 -12.98 -5.40 14.77
N LYS A 156 -12.72 -6.68 15.01
CA LYS A 156 -11.98 -7.11 16.20
C LYS A 156 -10.56 -6.52 16.14
N LYS A 157 -10.11 -5.93 17.26
CA LYS A 157 -8.69 -5.52 17.41
C LYS A 157 -7.83 -6.77 17.52
N ILE A 158 -6.99 -7.00 16.53
CA ILE A 158 -6.10 -8.17 16.45
C ILE A 158 -4.84 -7.91 17.26
N PRO A 159 -4.43 -8.81 18.18
CA PRO A 159 -3.16 -8.75 18.88
C PRO A 159 -2.04 -9.34 18.01
N PHE A 160 -1.80 -8.71 16.85
CA PHE A 160 -0.84 -9.22 15.88
C PHE A 160 0.60 -9.15 16.38
N ARG A 161 1.40 -10.12 15.93
CA ARG A 161 2.85 -10.16 16.20
C ARG A 161 3.64 -9.26 15.25
N ARG A 162 3.22 -9.22 13.98
CA ARG A 162 3.89 -8.43 12.91
C ARG A 162 2.87 -7.90 11.93
N GLU A 163 3.23 -6.79 11.31
CA GLU A 163 2.58 -6.32 10.09
C GLU A 163 3.44 -6.73 8.90
N LEU A 164 2.82 -7.41 7.93
CA LEU A 164 3.46 -7.89 6.73
C LEU A 164 2.78 -7.31 5.50
N SER A 165 3.47 -7.30 4.38
CA SER A 165 2.85 -7.05 3.08
C SER A 165 3.47 -7.92 2.01
N ILE A 166 2.67 -8.25 1.00
CA ILE A 166 3.14 -8.81 -0.26
C ILE A 166 2.82 -7.85 -1.39
N VAL A 167 3.76 -7.69 -2.30
CA VAL A 167 3.58 -6.97 -3.56
C VAL A 167 3.75 -7.96 -4.70
N GLY A 168 2.86 -7.92 -5.67
CA GLY A 168 2.96 -8.78 -6.85
C GLY A 168 2.34 -8.13 -8.07
N ALA A 169 2.64 -8.67 -9.24
CA ALA A 169 2.09 -8.23 -10.51
C ALA A 169 1.36 -9.38 -11.20
N ARG A 170 0.32 -9.04 -11.96
CA ARG A 170 -0.38 -9.93 -12.88
C ARG A 170 -0.52 -9.22 -14.23
N ASN A 171 -0.19 -9.92 -15.33
CA ASN A 171 -0.43 -9.39 -16.67
C ASN A 171 -1.80 -9.85 -17.22
N PRO A 172 -2.27 -9.30 -18.35
CA PRO A 172 -3.54 -9.69 -18.95
C PRO A 172 -3.62 -11.17 -19.38
N ALA A 173 -2.46 -11.83 -19.58
CA ALA A 173 -2.40 -13.28 -19.88
C ALA A 173 -2.59 -14.15 -18.63
N GLY A 174 -2.65 -13.54 -17.43
CA GLY A 174 -2.82 -14.25 -16.17
C GLY A 174 -1.51 -14.69 -15.51
N GLU A 175 -0.35 -14.39 -16.09
CA GLU A 175 0.93 -14.66 -15.48
C GLU A 175 1.11 -13.76 -14.25
N THR A 176 1.63 -14.32 -13.17
CA THR A 176 1.84 -13.63 -11.89
C THR A 176 3.29 -13.71 -11.45
N LEU A 177 3.77 -12.66 -10.80
CA LEU A 177 5.09 -12.59 -10.19
C LEU A 177 4.99 -11.86 -8.84
N PHE A 178 5.64 -12.39 -7.81
CA PHE A 178 5.53 -11.89 -6.45
C PHE A 178 6.89 -11.57 -5.86
N TYR A 179 6.97 -10.46 -5.13
CA TYR A 179 8.10 -10.17 -4.26
C TYR A 179 8.01 -11.00 -2.98
N PRO A 180 9.13 -11.18 -2.28
CA PRO A 180 9.08 -11.76 -0.94
C PRO A 180 8.25 -10.90 0.00
N LEU A 181 7.67 -11.55 1.02
CA LEU A 181 7.01 -10.86 2.13
C LEU A 181 7.92 -9.79 2.71
N THR A 182 7.33 -8.65 3.01
CA THR A 182 7.98 -7.49 3.59
C THR A 182 7.41 -7.26 4.98
N ARG A 183 8.28 -7.09 5.99
CA ARG A 183 7.87 -6.68 7.33
C ARG A 183 7.77 -5.17 7.40
N ASN A 184 6.70 -4.67 8.02
CA ASN A 184 6.39 -3.26 8.09
C ASN A 184 6.27 -2.78 9.53
N TRP A 185 6.67 -1.53 9.78
CA TRP A 185 6.49 -0.83 11.05
C TRP A 185 5.74 0.46 10.81
N HIS A 186 4.56 0.55 11.42
CA HIS A 186 3.76 1.75 11.44
C HIS A 186 3.86 2.44 12.80
N VAL A 187 3.92 3.77 12.77
CA VAL A 187 3.80 4.62 13.96
C VAL A 187 2.67 5.60 13.66
N ASP A 188 1.69 5.65 14.54
CA ASP A 188 0.47 6.46 14.36
C ASP A 188 -0.24 6.23 13.01
N GLY A 189 -0.27 4.96 12.56
CA GLY A 189 -0.87 4.55 11.29
C GLY A 189 -0.07 4.93 10.04
N ILE A 190 1.15 5.45 10.18
CA ILE A 190 2.01 5.84 9.07
C ILE A 190 3.19 4.85 8.97
N LEU A 191 3.36 4.21 7.82
CA LEU A 191 4.49 3.33 7.57
C LEU A 191 5.81 4.10 7.68
N ARG A 192 6.70 3.65 8.57
CA ARG A 192 8.03 4.24 8.81
C ARG A 192 9.13 3.44 8.14
N LEU A 193 9.11 2.13 8.33
CA LEU A 193 10.14 1.20 7.88
C LEU A 193 9.51 -0.03 7.24
N SER A 194 10.12 -0.50 6.15
CA SER A 194 9.86 -1.81 5.56
C SER A 194 11.17 -2.58 5.43
N LEU A 195 11.16 -3.87 5.77
CA LEU A 195 12.29 -4.80 5.59
C LEU A 195 11.88 -5.99 4.71
N ALA A 196 12.69 -6.31 3.74
CA ALA A 196 12.50 -7.45 2.84
C ALA A 196 13.82 -8.21 2.60
N PRO A 197 13.79 -9.54 2.48
CA PRO A 197 12.68 -10.43 2.84
C PRO A 197 12.36 -10.43 4.33
N ALA A 198 11.09 -10.67 4.69
CA ALA A 198 10.67 -10.94 6.07
C ALA A 198 10.99 -12.39 6.44
N ASN A 199 12.25 -12.68 6.79
CA ASN A 199 12.76 -14.04 6.95
C ASN A 199 12.02 -14.84 8.03
N ALA A 200 11.65 -14.20 9.14
CA ALA A 200 10.90 -14.83 10.22
C ALA A 200 9.51 -15.31 9.81
N SER A 201 8.96 -14.75 8.73
CA SER A 201 7.66 -15.10 8.17
C SER A 201 7.77 -15.82 6.82
N ALA A 202 8.95 -16.31 6.45
CA ALA A 202 9.21 -16.96 5.16
C ALA A 202 8.29 -18.17 4.90
N ALA A 203 7.89 -18.90 5.93
CA ALA A 203 6.96 -20.02 5.82
C ALA A 203 5.55 -19.60 5.35
N LEU A 204 5.18 -18.32 5.50
CA LEU A 204 3.89 -17.76 5.09
C LEU A 204 3.89 -17.25 3.63
N GLN A 205 5.03 -17.24 2.96
CA GLN A 205 5.15 -16.74 1.58
C GLN A 205 4.17 -17.43 0.61
N PRO A 206 4.05 -18.78 0.57
CA PRO A 206 3.12 -19.44 -0.35
C PRO A 206 1.65 -19.07 -0.09
N GLU A 207 1.26 -18.88 1.18
CA GLU A 207 -0.08 -18.45 1.55
C GLU A 207 -0.35 -17.03 1.07
N ALA A 208 0.58 -16.10 1.30
CA ALA A 208 0.47 -14.72 0.87
C ALA A 208 0.34 -14.59 -0.66
N GLU A 209 1.16 -15.36 -1.41
CA GLU A 209 1.07 -15.40 -2.87
C GLU A 209 -0.27 -15.95 -3.36
N SER A 210 -0.76 -17.02 -2.73
CA SER A 210 -2.07 -17.60 -3.05
C SER A 210 -3.21 -16.60 -2.80
N ILE A 211 -3.17 -15.88 -1.67
CA ILE A 211 -4.15 -14.84 -1.35
C ILE A 211 -4.14 -13.74 -2.40
N LEU A 212 -2.97 -13.16 -2.68
CA LEU A 212 -2.85 -12.07 -3.64
C LEU A 212 -3.28 -12.49 -5.05
N ARG A 213 -2.88 -13.68 -5.52
CA ARG A 213 -3.30 -14.23 -6.82
C ARG A 213 -4.81 -14.33 -6.92
N ARG A 214 -5.48 -14.92 -5.93
CA ARG A 214 -6.93 -15.10 -5.91
C ARG A 214 -7.69 -13.77 -5.89
N ILE A 215 -7.17 -12.77 -5.20
CA ILE A 215 -7.73 -11.41 -5.20
C ILE A 215 -7.61 -10.78 -6.60
N MET A 216 -6.42 -10.85 -7.21
CA MET A 216 -6.19 -10.32 -8.56
C MET A 216 -7.07 -11.00 -9.61
N GLU A 217 -7.23 -12.32 -9.53
CA GLU A 217 -8.10 -13.10 -10.40
C GLU A 217 -9.58 -12.72 -10.23
N LYS A 218 -10.05 -12.61 -8.99
CA LYS A 218 -11.44 -12.23 -8.67
C LYS A 218 -11.80 -10.85 -9.22
N LEU A 219 -10.85 -9.93 -9.20
CA LEU A 219 -11.02 -8.53 -9.64
C LEU A 219 -10.67 -8.33 -11.13
N ASP A 220 -10.28 -9.39 -11.84
CA ASP A 220 -9.72 -9.32 -13.20
C ASP A 220 -8.70 -8.17 -13.34
N TYR A 221 -7.82 -8.07 -12.33
CA TYR A 221 -6.85 -6.99 -12.23
C TYR A 221 -5.58 -7.31 -13.01
N ALA A 222 -5.08 -6.34 -13.77
CA ALA A 222 -3.74 -6.37 -14.36
C ALA A 222 -2.91 -5.19 -13.84
N GLY A 223 -1.64 -5.44 -13.55
CA GLY A 223 -0.73 -4.48 -12.92
C GLY A 223 -0.22 -4.98 -11.59
N VAL A 224 0.42 -4.09 -10.81
CA VAL A 224 0.89 -4.37 -9.46
C VAL A 224 -0.21 -4.13 -8.45
N MET A 225 -0.34 -5.05 -7.51
CA MET A 225 -1.21 -4.95 -6.34
C MET A 225 -0.42 -5.30 -5.09
N ALA A 226 -0.76 -4.69 -3.97
CA ALA A 226 -0.25 -5.03 -2.66
C ALA A 226 -1.37 -5.48 -1.73
N VAL A 227 -1.05 -6.39 -0.82
CA VAL A 227 -1.91 -6.78 0.30
C VAL A 227 -1.12 -6.63 1.59
N GLU A 228 -1.70 -5.93 2.55
CA GLU A 228 -1.19 -5.84 3.91
C GLU A 228 -1.87 -6.88 4.80
N PHE A 229 -1.08 -7.47 5.69
CA PHE A 229 -1.52 -8.51 6.61
C PHE A 229 -1.14 -8.21 8.04
N PHE A 230 -1.97 -8.69 8.95
CA PHE A 230 -1.55 -8.98 10.32
C PHE A 230 -1.13 -10.45 10.41
N GLU A 231 0.03 -10.71 11.01
CA GLU A 231 0.46 -12.05 11.41
C GLU A 231 0.02 -12.30 12.86
N GLU A 232 -0.93 -13.23 13.03
CA GLU A 232 -1.41 -13.69 14.32
C GLU A 232 -1.27 -15.21 14.40
N ASP A 233 -0.55 -15.72 15.40
CA ASP A 233 -0.36 -17.17 15.63
C ASP A 233 0.06 -17.98 14.39
N GLY A 234 0.95 -17.39 13.57
CA GLY A 234 1.44 -18.03 12.34
C GLY A 234 0.43 -18.10 11.20
N ARG A 235 -0.58 -17.24 11.19
CA ARG A 235 -1.59 -17.07 10.14
C ARG A 235 -1.58 -15.66 9.60
N LEU A 236 -2.01 -15.50 8.36
CA LEU A 236 -2.19 -14.21 7.72
C LEU A 236 -3.66 -13.78 7.79
N LEU A 237 -3.90 -12.59 8.30
CA LEU A 237 -5.20 -11.90 8.25
C LEU A 237 -5.07 -10.69 7.34
N VAL A 238 -5.83 -10.62 6.25
CA VAL A 238 -5.82 -9.46 5.36
C VAL A 238 -6.34 -8.23 6.10
N ASN A 239 -5.51 -7.16 6.11
CA ASN A 239 -5.85 -5.86 6.67
C ASN A 239 -6.32 -4.89 5.59
N GLU A 240 -5.52 -4.71 4.52
CA GLU A 240 -5.78 -3.75 3.44
C GLU A 240 -5.32 -4.28 2.09
N ILE A 241 -6.03 -3.88 1.02
CA ILE A 241 -5.67 -4.19 -0.37
C ILE A 241 -5.44 -2.87 -1.11
N ALA A 242 -4.30 -2.75 -1.78
CA ALA A 242 -3.96 -1.60 -2.61
C ALA A 242 -3.80 -2.04 -4.08
N PRO A 243 -4.77 -1.76 -4.98
CA PRO A 243 -4.71 -2.15 -6.38
C PRO A 243 -3.82 -1.19 -7.20
N ARG A 244 -2.60 -1.04 -6.78
CA ARG A 244 -1.56 -0.14 -7.31
C ARG A 244 -0.20 -0.46 -6.72
N VAL A 245 0.82 0.23 -7.21
CA VAL A 245 2.13 0.29 -6.53
C VAL A 245 1.95 0.79 -5.10
N HIS A 246 2.71 0.22 -4.16
CA HIS A 246 2.53 0.44 -2.73
C HIS A 246 3.82 0.93 -2.06
N ASN A 247 3.65 1.72 -0.99
CA ASN A 247 4.77 2.29 -0.26
C ASN A 247 5.71 1.21 0.30
N SER A 248 5.16 0.11 0.84
CA SER A 248 5.96 -1.02 1.33
C SER A 248 6.77 -1.76 0.25
N GLY A 249 6.48 -1.51 -1.04
CA GLY A 249 7.22 -2.05 -2.19
C GLY A 249 8.31 -1.12 -2.72
N HIS A 250 8.56 0.05 -2.14
CA HIS A 250 9.55 0.98 -2.67
C HIS A 250 11.00 0.48 -2.54
N TRP A 251 11.29 -0.42 -1.58
CA TRP A 251 12.59 -1.07 -1.46
C TRP A 251 13.02 -1.80 -2.74
N THR A 252 12.08 -2.18 -3.59
CA THR A 252 12.32 -2.92 -4.82
C THR A 252 13.11 -2.13 -5.86
N HIS A 253 13.21 -0.80 -5.73
CA HIS A 253 14.01 0.01 -6.65
C HIS A 253 15.48 -0.41 -6.66
N GLU A 254 16.07 -0.63 -5.52
CA GLU A 254 17.46 -1.03 -5.35
C GLU A 254 17.60 -2.50 -4.96
N GLY A 255 16.55 -3.07 -4.37
CA GLY A 255 16.57 -4.41 -3.79
C GLY A 255 16.21 -5.53 -4.75
N ALA A 256 15.80 -5.25 -5.99
CA ALA A 256 15.41 -6.26 -6.97
C ALA A 256 15.80 -5.86 -8.39
N ASP A 257 15.87 -6.84 -9.31
CA ASP A 257 16.15 -6.63 -10.74
C ASP A 257 15.11 -5.72 -11.40
N TRP A 258 13.85 -5.85 -10.98
CA TRP A 258 12.72 -5.05 -11.42
C TRP A 258 12.06 -4.41 -10.20
N SER A 259 11.90 -3.10 -10.23
CA SER A 259 11.11 -2.40 -9.23
C SER A 259 9.61 -2.70 -9.43
N GLN A 260 8.80 -2.48 -8.40
CA GLN A 260 7.35 -2.59 -8.53
C GLN A 260 6.78 -1.69 -9.65
N PHE A 261 7.44 -0.59 -9.97
CA PHE A 261 7.06 0.31 -11.06
C PHE A 261 7.37 -0.31 -12.41
N ASP A 262 8.55 -0.94 -12.56
CA ASP A 262 8.92 -1.69 -13.75
C ASP A 262 7.91 -2.83 -13.98
N LEU A 263 7.62 -3.64 -12.94
CA LEU A 263 6.65 -4.74 -13.05
C LEU A 263 5.23 -4.23 -13.37
N HIS A 264 4.83 -3.10 -12.83
CA HIS A 264 3.52 -2.51 -13.15
C HIS A 264 3.44 -2.17 -14.63
N VAL A 265 4.44 -1.49 -15.17
CA VAL A 265 4.50 -1.11 -16.59
C VAL A 265 4.62 -2.33 -17.48
N HIS A 266 5.45 -3.32 -17.13
CA HIS A 266 5.57 -4.59 -17.86
C HIS A 266 4.23 -5.31 -17.94
N ALA A 267 3.54 -5.45 -16.82
CA ALA A 267 2.23 -6.08 -16.76
C ALA A 267 1.21 -5.37 -17.66
N LEU A 268 1.17 -4.03 -17.62
CA LEU A 268 0.24 -3.24 -18.43
C LEU A 268 0.58 -3.27 -19.92
N ALA A 269 1.86 -3.37 -20.25
CA ALA A 269 2.32 -3.51 -21.64
C ALA A 269 2.16 -4.93 -22.21
N GLY A 270 1.67 -5.89 -21.40
CA GLY A 270 1.53 -7.29 -21.82
C GLY A 270 2.87 -8.00 -22.00
N VAL A 271 3.95 -7.45 -21.41
CA VAL A 271 5.27 -8.11 -21.41
C VAL A 271 5.21 -9.33 -20.50
N PRO A 272 5.75 -10.50 -20.91
CA PRO A 272 5.82 -11.68 -20.06
C PRO A 272 6.53 -11.39 -18.74
N LEU A 273 5.96 -11.88 -17.63
CA LEU A 273 6.52 -11.73 -16.30
C LEU A 273 7.48 -12.93 -16.05
N HIS A 274 8.78 -12.64 -16.10
CA HIS A 274 9.83 -13.65 -15.91
C HIS A 274 10.27 -13.74 -14.43
N SER A 275 11.39 -14.40 -14.19
CA SER A 275 11.96 -14.53 -12.85
C SER A 275 12.34 -13.18 -12.24
N LEU A 276 12.19 -13.07 -10.94
CA LEU A 276 12.56 -11.93 -10.12
C LEU A 276 13.71 -12.34 -9.19
N ASN A 277 14.82 -11.60 -9.24
CA ASN A 277 15.91 -11.77 -8.28
C ASN A 277 15.92 -10.61 -7.29
N VAL A 278 16.11 -10.93 -6.03
CA VAL A 278 16.31 -9.97 -4.94
C VAL A 278 17.81 -9.89 -4.67
N HIS A 279 18.35 -8.67 -4.59
CA HIS A 279 19.80 -8.44 -4.48
C HIS A 279 20.36 -8.73 -3.08
N GLY A 280 19.47 -8.81 -2.07
CA GLY A 280 19.81 -9.10 -0.67
C GLY A 280 18.83 -8.43 0.29
N PRO A 281 19.11 -8.54 1.60
CA PRO A 281 18.33 -7.83 2.59
C PRO A 281 18.24 -6.33 2.29
N SER A 282 17.02 -5.83 2.25
CA SER A 282 16.70 -4.48 1.83
C SER A 282 15.81 -3.79 2.85
N ALA A 283 16.01 -2.49 3.04
CA ALA A 283 15.16 -1.65 3.88
C ALA A 283 14.70 -0.43 3.10
N MET A 284 13.46 -0.02 3.35
CA MET A 284 12.91 1.26 2.92
C MET A 284 12.52 2.06 4.14
N VAL A 285 13.06 3.26 4.24
CA VAL A 285 12.80 4.23 5.32
C VAL A 285 12.02 5.39 4.74
N ASN A 286 10.82 5.67 5.26
CA ASN A 286 10.03 6.82 4.81
C ASN A 286 10.53 8.12 5.45
N LEU A 287 10.72 9.14 4.63
CA LEU A 287 11.01 10.51 5.06
C LEU A 287 9.69 11.28 5.18
N ILE A 288 9.31 11.65 6.42
CA ILE A 288 7.97 12.14 6.73
C ILE A 288 8.04 13.49 7.41
N GLY A 289 7.33 14.48 6.83
CA GLY A 289 7.14 15.80 7.44
C GLY A 289 8.40 16.62 7.64
N THR A 290 9.50 16.25 6.99
CA THR A 290 10.82 16.87 7.16
C THR A 290 11.26 17.55 5.87
N PRO A 291 11.99 18.69 5.94
CA PRO A 291 12.64 19.28 4.78
C PRO A 291 13.77 18.36 4.27
N PHE A 292 14.18 18.56 3.02
CA PHE A 292 15.33 17.85 2.47
C PHE A 292 16.61 18.22 3.25
N ASP A 293 17.37 17.19 3.64
CA ASP A 293 18.65 17.35 4.30
C ASP A 293 19.76 16.73 3.45
N GLN A 294 20.79 17.54 3.12
CA GLN A 294 21.94 17.06 2.37
C GLN A 294 22.77 16.01 3.13
N ALA A 295 22.68 15.97 4.47
CA ALA A 295 23.33 14.97 5.28
C ALA A 295 22.92 13.55 4.89
N TRP A 296 21.68 13.35 4.45
CA TRP A 296 21.20 12.03 4.00
C TRP A 296 22.01 11.45 2.83
N LEU A 297 22.55 12.30 1.96
CA LEU A 297 23.36 11.87 0.82
C LEU A 297 24.76 11.35 1.22
N GLN A 298 25.13 11.50 2.49
CA GLN A 298 26.40 11.00 3.04
C GLN A 298 26.23 9.63 3.72
N HIS A 299 24.99 9.17 3.86
CA HIS A 299 24.66 7.87 4.49
C HIS A 299 24.52 6.76 3.44
N PRO A 300 24.70 5.48 3.84
CA PRO A 300 24.51 4.35 2.94
C PRO A 300 23.09 4.32 2.37
N GLY A 301 22.95 3.97 1.10
CA GLY A 301 21.66 3.82 0.43
C GLY A 301 21.37 4.88 -0.62
N VAL A 302 20.17 4.88 -1.14
CA VAL A 302 19.69 5.79 -2.18
C VAL A 302 18.48 6.57 -1.67
N VAL A 303 18.52 7.89 -1.77
CA VAL A 303 17.43 8.78 -1.37
C VAL A 303 16.56 9.13 -2.58
N HIS A 304 15.26 8.87 -2.46
CA HIS A 304 14.25 9.26 -3.41
C HIS A 304 13.43 10.43 -2.85
N TRP A 305 13.67 11.63 -3.35
CA TRP A 305 12.95 12.83 -2.93
C TRP A 305 11.81 13.16 -3.90
N TYR A 306 10.61 13.44 -3.36
CA TYR A 306 9.41 13.61 -4.20
C TYR A 306 9.14 15.05 -4.64
N GLY A 307 9.88 16.03 -4.15
CA GLY A 307 9.64 17.45 -4.43
C GLY A 307 8.30 17.98 -3.90
N LYS A 308 7.68 17.28 -2.95
CA LYS A 308 6.41 17.68 -2.34
C LYS A 308 6.61 18.76 -1.27
N SER A 309 5.59 19.63 -1.08
CA SER A 309 5.58 20.55 0.07
C SER A 309 5.62 19.79 1.39
N VAL A 310 6.48 20.23 2.31
CA VAL A 310 6.60 19.67 3.64
C VAL A 310 5.37 20.00 4.48
N ARG A 311 4.78 18.98 5.11
CA ARG A 311 3.67 19.09 6.07
C ARG A 311 3.79 17.95 7.08
N PRO A 312 3.37 18.13 8.34
CA PRO A 312 3.32 17.05 9.33
C PRO A 312 2.60 15.81 8.78
N GLY A 313 3.17 14.63 9.01
CA GLY A 313 2.61 13.34 8.55
C GLY A 313 2.72 13.07 7.05
N ARG A 314 3.20 14.01 6.23
CA ARG A 314 3.31 13.81 4.77
C ARG A 314 4.59 13.08 4.40
N LYS A 315 4.46 11.99 3.65
CA LYS A 315 5.59 11.30 3.02
C LYS A 315 6.18 12.20 1.93
N VAL A 316 7.40 12.67 2.12
CA VAL A 316 8.10 13.62 1.23
C VAL A 316 9.23 12.96 0.44
N GLY A 317 9.61 11.76 0.83
CA GLY A 317 10.64 10.95 0.21
C GLY A 317 10.77 9.60 0.90
N HIS A 318 11.71 8.80 0.46
CA HIS A 318 12.18 7.61 1.16
C HIS A 318 13.66 7.39 0.88
N ALA A 319 14.29 6.59 1.72
CA ALA A 319 15.62 6.08 1.49
C ALA A 319 15.58 4.55 1.40
N ASN A 320 16.27 3.98 0.43
CA ASN A 320 16.42 2.54 0.29
C ASN A 320 17.86 2.12 0.60
N LEU A 321 17.98 1.07 1.40
CA LEU A 321 19.24 0.45 1.74
C LEU A 321 19.20 -1.01 1.30
N VAL A 322 20.31 -1.49 0.71
CA VAL A 322 20.49 -2.90 0.34
C VAL A 322 21.86 -3.34 0.84
N ALA A 323 21.93 -4.53 1.39
CA ALA A 323 23.19 -5.08 1.88
C ALA A 323 23.29 -6.57 1.56
N PRO A 324 24.54 -7.10 1.43
CA PRO A 324 24.74 -8.54 1.20
C PRO A 324 24.26 -9.43 2.36
N THR A 325 24.18 -8.87 3.57
CA THR A 325 23.79 -9.58 4.79
C THR A 325 22.89 -8.71 5.67
N LEU A 326 22.11 -9.37 6.56
CA LEU A 326 21.28 -8.66 7.55
C LEU A 326 22.12 -7.79 8.49
N ASP A 327 23.29 -8.24 8.90
CA ASP A 327 24.19 -7.45 9.75
C ASP A 327 24.71 -6.21 9.01
N GLY A 328 24.97 -6.32 7.71
CA GLY A 328 25.33 -5.18 6.87
C GLY A 328 24.20 -4.17 6.77
N LEU A 329 22.95 -4.66 6.58
CA LEU A 329 21.77 -3.82 6.54
C LEU A 329 21.52 -3.11 7.88
N ARG A 330 21.66 -3.83 9.02
CA ARG A 330 21.54 -3.26 10.36
C ARG A 330 22.56 -2.14 10.60
N LYS A 331 23.82 -2.36 10.22
CA LYS A 331 24.85 -1.31 10.30
C LYS A 331 24.50 -0.08 9.45
N GLY A 332 23.97 -0.32 8.24
CA GLY A 332 23.49 0.75 7.37
C GLY A 332 22.36 1.55 8.01
N LEU A 333 21.34 0.88 8.57
CA LEU A 333 20.22 1.54 9.26
C LEU A 333 20.66 2.32 10.49
N ASN A 334 21.57 1.76 11.31
CA ASN A 334 22.12 2.46 12.48
C ASN A 334 22.88 3.74 12.10
N ALA A 335 23.51 3.77 10.92
CA ALA A 335 24.16 4.98 10.43
C ALA A 335 23.16 6.11 10.12
N TRP A 336 21.89 5.78 9.89
CA TRP A 336 20.81 6.75 9.67
C TRP A 336 20.17 7.24 10.97
N ALA A 337 20.37 6.57 12.11
CA ALA A 337 19.66 6.85 13.37
C ALA A 337 19.74 8.33 13.77
N ASP A 338 20.91 8.96 13.64
CA ASP A 338 21.15 10.35 14.04
C ASP A 338 20.53 11.40 13.08
N VAL A 339 20.07 11.00 11.90
CA VAL A 339 19.57 11.91 10.86
C VAL A 339 18.12 11.62 10.45
N LEU A 340 17.52 10.57 11.02
CA LEU A 340 16.12 10.24 10.79
C LEU A 340 15.19 11.13 11.61
N PRO A 341 13.98 11.41 11.10
CA PRO A 341 12.96 12.11 11.88
C PRO A 341 12.63 11.35 13.18
N GLU A 342 12.16 12.08 14.20
CA GLU A 342 11.69 11.52 15.46
C GLU A 342 10.76 10.31 15.27
N GLY A 343 10.89 9.32 16.15
CA GLY A 343 10.09 8.09 16.15
C GLY A 343 10.77 6.90 15.45
N PHE A 344 11.92 7.08 14.80
CA PHE A 344 12.71 5.96 14.29
C PHE A 344 13.56 5.28 15.36
N GLU A 345 14.02 5.99 16.38
CA GLU A 345 14.80 5.45 17.50
C GLU A 345 14.09 4.27 18.16
N ALA A 346 12.79 4.42 18.45
CA ALA A 346 11.99 3.34 19.03
C ALA A 346 11.87 2.11 18.11
N ILE A 347 11.94 2.26 16.78
CA ILE A 347 11.91 1.15 15.83
C ILE A 347 13.29 0.48 15.74
N LEU A 348 14.36 1.27 15.79
CA LEU A 348 15.73 0.75 15.75
C LEU A 348 16.11 0.06 17.07
N ASP A 349 15.62 0.59 18.22
CA ASP A 349 15.85 0.04 19.56
C ASP A 349 14.94 -1.14 19.90
N SER A 350 13.68 -1.14 19.42
CA SER A 350 12.76 -2.26 19.59
C SER A 350 13.16 -3.38 18.66
N GLU A 351 14.21 -4.15 19.07
CA GLU A 351 14.53 -5.37 18.36
C GLU A 351 14.21 -5.27 16.84
N LEU A 352 15.02 -4.58 16.10
CA LEU A 352 15.37 -5.08 14.79
C LEU A 352 16.02 -6.46 15.02
N ALA A 353 15.31 -7.35 15.75
CA ALA A 353 15.37 -8.75 15.53
C ALA A 353 14.97 -8.90 14.08
N LEU A 354 15.92 -8.58 13.25
CA LEU A 354 16.07 -9.08 11.90
C LEU A 354 16.25 -10.57 12.15
N ASP A 355 15.13 -11.26 12.41
CA ASP A 355 15.06 -12.70 12.62
C ASP A 355 15.71 -13.44 11.46
#